data_5df4e8107efa49f180bdb78dc99ce00d
#
_entry.id   5df4e8107efa49f180bdb78dc99ce00d
#
_cell.length_a   1.000
_cell.length_b   1.000
_cell.length_c   1.000
_cell.angle_alpha   90.00
_cell.angle_beta   90.00
_cell.angle_gamma   90.00
#
_symmetry.space_group_name_H-M   'P 1'
#
loop_
_entity.id
_entity.type
_entity.pdbx_description
1 polymer ?
#
loop_
_entity_poly.entity_id
_entity_poly.type
_entity_poly.pdbx_seq_one_letter_code
_entity_poly.pdbx_strand_id
1 'polypeptide(L)'
;MYLITDEPHEAPIVPPGMSVRLAAAGPALWRVIDARGRVIGHLQALVEGAGVRYRARRFHTATQRFRDLGEFWSAGDAIDCLRFAR
;
A
#
# COMPACT_ATOMS: atom_id res chain seq x y z
N MET A 1 -15.54 10.48 3.16
CA MET A 1 -15.22 9.60 4.30
C MET A 1 -14.75 8.26 3.79
N TYR A 2 -13.68 7.75 4.37
CA TYR A 2 -13.13 6.44 3.99
C TYR A 2 -13.61 5.38 4.95
N LEU A 3 -13.92 4.21 4.39
CA LEU A 3 -14.18 3.02 5.18
C LEU A 3 -13.00 2.07 5.02
N ILE A 4 -12.37 1.72 6.13
CA ILE A 4 -11.39 0.65 6.15
C ILE A 4 -12.20 -0.64 6.33
N THR A 5 -12.12 -1.52 5.34
CA THR A 5 -12.90 -2.75 5.36
C THR A 5 -12.13 -3.89 6.00
N ASP A 6 -12.83 -4.73 6.76
CA ASP A 6 -12.28 -5.97 7.31
C ASP A 6 -12.46 -7.13 6.33
N GLU A 7 -13.17 -6.93 5.22
CA GLU A 7 -13.35 -7.97 4.21
C GLU A 7 -12.06 -8.15 3.42
N PRO A 8 -11.67 -9.40 3.09
CA PRO A 8 -10.51 -9.64 2.26
C PRO A 8 -10.67 -9.02 0.88
N HIS A 9 -9.63 -8.34 0.42
CA HIS A 9 -9.55 -7.83 -0.94
C HIS A 9 -8.49 -8.60 -1.70
N GLU A 10 -8.72 -8.80 -2.99
CA GLU A 10 -7.65 -9.27 -3.86
C GLU A 10 -6.54 -8.23 -3.89
N ALA A 11 -5.30 -8.71 -3.94
CA ALA A 11 -4.18 -7.82 -4.11
C ALA A 11 -4.33 -7.03 -5.41
N PRO A 12 -4.10 -5.72 -5.41
CA PRO A 12 -4.12 -4.96 -6.64
C PRO A 12 -3.03 -5.43 -7.60
N ILE A 13 -3.28 -5.23 -8.89
CA ILE A 13 -2.30 -5.61 -9.90
C ILE A 13 -1.16 -4.59 -9.87
N VAL A 14 0.06 -5.09 -9.71
CA VAL A 14 1.25 -4.25 -9.81
C VAL A 14 1.48 -3.95 -11.29
N PRO A 15 1.62 -2.67 -11.68
CA PRO A 15 1.86 -2.33 -13.08
C PRO A 15 3.12 -3.00 -13.63
N PRO A 16 3.10 -3.39 -14.91
CA PRO A 16 4.30 -3.96 -15.54
C PRO A 16 5.49 -3.02 -15.44
N GLY A 17 6.66 -3.56 -15.23
CA GLY A 17 7.88 -2.77 -15.11
C GLY A 17 8.22 -2.29 -13.71
N MET A 18 7.32 -2.42 -12.77
CA MET A 18 7.63 -2.17 -11.36
C MET A 18 8.23 -3.43 -10.73
N SER A 19 9.44 -3.32 -10.22
CA SER A 19 10.16 -4.44 -9.61
C SER A 19 9.79 -4.59 -8.13
N VAL A 20 8.50 -4.73 -7.86
CA VAL A 20 7.98 -4.95 -6.50
C VAL A 20 6.98 -6.08 -6.52
N ARG A 21 6.77 -6.68 -5.35
CA ARG A 21 5.68 -7.64 -5.14
C ARG A 21 4.92 -7.28 -3.87
N LEU A 22 3.69 -7.77 -3.79
CA LEU A 22 2.83 -7.53 -2.65
C LEU A 22 2.68 -8.81 -1.85
N ALA A 23 2.76 -8.70 -0.53
CA ALA A 23 2.53 -9.80 0.38
C ALA A 23 1.45 -9.41 1.38
N ALA A 24 0.45 -10.26 1.53
CA ALA A 24 -0.67 -9.96 2.43
C ALA A 24 -0.18 -9.74 3.87
N ALA A 25 -0.66 -8.67 4.49
CA ALA A 25 -0.38 -8.33 5.88
C ALA A 25 -1.67 -8.15 6.67
N GLY A 26 -2.82 -8.21 6.00
CA GLY A 26 -4.14 -8.08 6.58
C GLY A 26 -5.18 -8.19 5.48
N PRO A 27 -6.49 -8.12 5.80
CA PRO A 27 -7.54 -8.31 4.79
C PRO A 27 -7.51 -7.30 3.65
N ALA A 28 -7.06 -6.08 3.92
CA ALA A 28 -6.97 -5.03 2.91
C ALA A 28 -5.64 -4.31 3.01
N LEU A 29 -4.61 -5.03 3.42
CA LEU A 29 -3.29 -4.47 3.69
C LEU A 29 -2.22 -5.40 3.11
N TRP A 30 -1.26 -4.82 2.40
CA TRP A 30 -0.15 -5.57 1.80
C TRP A 30 1.18 -4.90 2.12
N ARG A 31 2.19 -5.73 2.32
CA ARG A 31 3.58 -5.27 2.33
C ARG A 31 4.03 -5.09 0.89
N VAL A 32 4.70 -3.99 0.62
CA VAL A 32 5.33 -3.74 -0.68
C VAL A 32 6.80 -4.09 -0.54
N ILE A 33 7.24 -5.05 -1.33
CA ILE A 33 8.58 -5.66 -1.20
C ILE A 33 9.34 -5.38 -2.49
N ASP A 34 10.53 -4.79 -2.37
CA ASP A 34 11.34 -4.45 -3.54
C ASP A 34 12.07 -5.68 -4.12
N ALA A 35 12.81 -5.46 -5.21
CA ALA A 35 13.53 -6.54 -5.89
C ALA A 35 14.62 -7.20 -5.02
N ARG A 36 15.05 -6.51 -3.97
CA ARG A 36 16.04 -7.05 -3.03
C ARG A 36 15.40 -7.78 -1.85
N GLY A 37 14.08 -7.88 -1.83
CA GLY A 37 13.35 -8.53 -0.75
C GLY A 37 13.11 -7.64 0.46
N ARG A 38 13.34 -6.32 0.36
CA ARG A 38 13.12 -5.40 1.48
C ARG A 38 11.70 -4.84 1.43
N VAL A 39 11.08 -4.73 2.60
CA VAL A 39 9.78 -4.06 2.73
C VAL A 39 10.01 -2.55 2.66
N ILE A 40 9.49 -1.92 1.61
CA ILE A 40 9.63 -0.47 1.42
C ILE A 40 8.42 0.29 1.95
N GLY A 41 7.36 -0.39 2.30
CA GLY A 41 6.17 0.22 2.86
C GLY A 41 4.99 -0.72 2.82
N HIS A 42 3.82 -0.16 3.08
CA HIS A 42 2.54 -0.88 3.08
C HIS A 42 1.54 -0.17 2.19
N LEU A 43 0.65 -0.94 1.62
CA LEU A 43 -0.44 -0.47 0.78
C LEU A 43 -1.73 -0.91 1.43
N GLN A 44 -2.63 0.03 1.71
CA GLN A 44 -3.92 -0.25 2.30
C GLN A 44 -5.04 0.17 1.36
N ALA A 45 -5.99 -0.73 1.12
CA ALA A 45 -7.17 -0.42 0.32
C ALA A 45 -8.21 0.25 1.19
N LEU A 46 -8.77 1.36 0.69
CA LEU A 46 -9.83 2.12 1.34
C LEU A 46 -11.00 2.22 0.38
N VAL A 47 -12.19 1.91 0.86
CA VAL A 47 -13.41 2.05 0.07
C VAL A 47 -13.95 3.46 0.24
N GLU A 48 -14.17 4.16 -0.88
CA GLU A 48 -14.71 5.50 -0.91
C GLU A 48 -15.79 5.56 -1.98
N GLY A 49 -17.06 5.67 -1.57
CA GLY A 49 -18.17 5.62 -2.51
C GLY A 49 -18.16 4.33 -3.31
N ALA A 50 -18.16 4.43 -4.63
CA ALA A 50 -18.10 3.28 -5.54
C ALA A 50 -16.67 2.88 -5.91
N GLY A 51 -15.66 3.58 -5.40
CA GLY A 51 -14.27 3.37 -5.78
C GLY A 51 -13.42 2.87 -4.64
N VAL A 52 -12.18 2.52 -4.98
CA VAL A 52 -11.16 2.10 -4.03
C VAL A 52 -9.98 3.05 -4.16
N ARG A 53 -9.52 3.57 -3.04
CA ARG A 53 -8.26 4.32 -2.97
C ARG A 53 -7.22 3.48 -2.26
N TYR A 54 -5.98 3.79 -2.53
CA TYR A 54 -4.85 3.08 -1.93
C TYR A 54 -4.02 4.05 -1.12
N ARG A 55 -3.88 3.75 0.17
CA ARG A 55 -3.06 4.55 1.08
C ARG A 55 -1.66 3.97 1.12
N ALA A 56 -0.68 4.80 0.81
CA ALA A 56 0.73 4.45 0.95
C ALA A 56 1.14 4.73 2.40
N ARG A 57 1.65 3.72 3.09
CA ARG A 57 2.02 3.80 4.49
C ARG A 57 3.43 3.28 4.70
N ARG A 58 4.17 3.92 5.59
CA ARG A 58 5.51 3.45 5.96
C ARG A 58 5.55 3.21 7.46
N PHE A 59 6.03 2.03 7.85
CA PHE A 59 6.19 1.71 9.26
C PHE A 59 7.48 2.33 9.76
N HIS A 60 7.39 3.14 10.81
CA HIS A 60 8.54 3.77 11.44
C HIS A 60 8.92 2.97 12.68
N THR A 61 10.03 2.26 12.60
CA THR A 61 10.41 1.31 13.66
C THR A 61 10.71 1.99 14.99
N ALA A 62 11.29 3.19 14.95
CA ALA A 62 11.63 3.90 16.18
C ALA A 62 10.41 4.30 17.01
N THR A 63 9.29 4.64 16.34
CA THR A 63 8.05 5.02 17.03
C THR A 63 7.02 3.91 17.08
N GLN A 64 7.28 2.79 16.40
CA GLN A 64 6.34 1.65 16.29
C GLN A 64 5.00 2.07 15.70
N ARG A 65 5.01 3.03 14.76
CA ARG A 65 3.79 3.57 14.15
C ARG A 65 3.91 3.63 12.65
N PHE A 66 2.75 3.51 12.00
CA PHE A 66 2.64 3.79 10.57
C PHE A 66 2.56 5.28 10.34
N ARG A 67 3.23 5.74 9.28
CA ARG A 67 3.12 7.09 8.77
C ARG A 67 2.44 7.04 7.41
N ASP A 68 1.34 7.77 7.25
CA ASP A 68 0.64 7.86 5.99
C ASP A 68 1.38 8.85 5.07
N LEU A 69 1.71 8.40 3.87
CA LEU A 69 2.42 9.22 2.89
C LEU A 69 1.49 9.83 1.84
N GLY A 70 0.34 9.24 1.64
CA GLY A 70 -0.64 9.74 0.70
C GLY A 70 -1.69 8.70 0.34
N GLU A 71 -2.71 9.15 -0.37
CA GLU A 71 -3.80 8.30 -0.85
C GLU A 71 -3.97 8.52 -2.34
N PHE A 72 -4.17 7.44 -3.07
CA PHE A 72 -4.12 7.44 -4.53
C PHE A 72 -5.25 6.59 -5.09
N TRP A 73 -5.73 6.95 -6.29
CA TRP A 73 -6.74 6.15 -6.98
C TRP A 73 -6.17 4.91 -7.62
N SER A 74 -4.85 4.83 -7.80
CA SER A 74 -4.21 3.64 -8.35
C SER A 74 -3.16 3.08 -7.40
N ALA A 75 -3.04 1.76 -7.40
CA ALA A 75 -2.00 1.09 -6.64
C ALA A 75 -0.61 1.47 -7.14
N GLY A 76 -0.46 1.65 -8.45
CA GLY A 76 0.82 2.05 -9.05
C GLY A 76 1.33 3.37 -8.50
N ASP A 77 0.45 4.37 -8.40
CA ASP A 77 0.83 5.68 -7.86
C ASP A 77 1.21 5.59 -6.38
N ALA A 78 0.49 4.78 -5.62
CA ALA A 78 0.81 4.57 -4.21
C ALA A 78 2.16 3.88 -4.04
N ILE A 79 2.45 2.87 -4.88
CA ILE A 79 3.74 2.18 -4.87
C ILE A 79 4.87 3.14 -5.25
N ASP A 80 4.66 3.98 -6.25
CA ASP A 80 5.65 4.99 -6.64
C ASP A 80 5.94 5.96 -5.49
N CYS A 81 4.90 6.35 -4.75
CA CYS A 81 5.10 7.17 -3.56
C CYS A 81 6.05 6.48 -2.56
N LEU A 82 5.88 5.19 -2.34
CA LEU A 82 6.77 4.42 -1.45
C LEU A 82 8.18 4.28 -2.00
N ARG A 83 8.32 4.11 -3.32
CA ARG A 83 9.63 3.94 -3.95
C ARG A 83 10.46 5.22 -3.91
N PHE A 84 9.83 6.37 -4.02
CA PHE A 84 10.50 7.66 -4.19
C PHE A 84 10.39 8.59 -2.99
N ALA A 85 9.56 8.29 -2.00
CA ALA A 85 9.49 9.08 -0.78
C ALA A 85 10.76 8.91 0.07
N ARG A 86 11.15 9.97 0.71
CA ARG A 86 12.35 10.00 1.55
C ARG A 86 12.03 10.40 2.98
#